data_0e57c77ece4263f0c3736ae965aca5a1
#
_entry.id   0e57c77ece4263f0c3736ae965aca5a1
#
_cell.length_a   1.000
_cell.length_b   1.000
_cell.length_c   1.000
_cell.angle_alpha   90.00
_cell.angle_beta   90.00
_cell.angle_gamma   90.00
#
_symmetry.space_group_name_H-M   'P 1'
#
loop_
_entity.id
_entity.type
_entity.pdbx_description
1 polymer ?
#
loop_
_entity_poly.entity_id
_entity_poly.type
_entity_poly.pdbx_seq_one_letter_code
_entity_poly.pdbx_strand_id
1 'polypeptide(L)'
;MIKTPRPRLCRRVGFQPGTTYFKPAGIRMTELKESVLLVDEFEAVRLKDLLGLEQEECAVKMRISQPTFHRLILSARRKIADAIVNGKAIRIEGGNYKIRAIKRLGWRHGKRV
;
A
#
# COMPACT_ATOMS: atom_id res chain seq x y z
N MET A 1 -26.52 20.73 -9.19
CA MET A 1 -25.72 20.59 -8.55
C MET A 1 -24.77 19.86 -9.02
N ILE A 2 -24.08 20.19 -8.89
CA ILE A 2 -23.26 19.55 -9.28
C ILE A 2 -23.02 18.66 -8.63
N LYS A 3 -23.00 18.00 -8.90
CA LYS A 3 -22.75 17.15 -8.27
C LYS A 3 -21.44 17.03 -8.26
N THR A 4 -20.87 17.49 -7.35
CA THR A 4 -19.58 17.19 -7.22
C THR A 4 -19.49 15.77 -7.04
N PRO A 5 -18.53 15.13 -7.52
CA PRO A 5 -18.36 13.75 -7.30
C PRO A 5 -18.19 13.54 -5.83
N ARG A 6 -18.77 12.52 -5.34
CA ARG A 6 -18.59 12.19 -4.02
C ARG A 6 -17.13 12.00 -3.78
N PRO A 7 -16.55 12.55 -2.75
CA PRO A 7 -15.14 12.34 -2.45
C PRO A 7 -14.86 10.88 -2.22
N ARG A 8 -13.71 10.45 -2.63
CA ARG A 8 -13.34 9.09 -2.36
C ARG A 8 -13.07 8.96 -0.89
N LEU A 9 -13.55 7.87 -0.33
CA LEU A 9 -13.25 7.59 1.06
C LEU A 9 -11.81 7.15 1.15
N CYS A 10 -11.10 7.66 2.13
CA CYS A 10 -9.73 7.26 2.35
C CYS A 10 -9.71 5.82 2.85
N ARG A 11 -8.85 5.01 2.26
CA ARG A 11 -8.66 3.66 2.72
C ARG A 11 -7.91 3.70 4.03
N ARG A 12 -8.28 2.82 4.91
CA ARG A 12 -7.65 2.76 6.22
C ARG A 12 -6.43 1.88 6.13
N VAL A 13 -5.29 2.42 6.54
CA VAL A 13 -4.04 1.71 6.53
C VAL A 13 -3.57 1.55 7.96
N GLY A 14 -3.35 0.33 8.38
CA GLY A 14 -2.98 0.05 9.76
C GLY A 14 -1.49 0.02 10.02
N PHE A 15 -0.68 0.22 9.00
CA PHE A 15 0.75 0.10 9.16
C PHE A 15 1.45 1.07 8.21
N GLN A 16 2.22 1.96 8.77
CA GLN A 16 2.94 2.91 7.95
C GLN A 16 4.21 2.28 7.44
N PRO A 17 4.47 2.32 6.11
CA PRO A 17 5.68 1.70 5.59
C PRO A 17 6.93 2.36 6.17
N GLY A 18 7.83 1.55 6.70
CA GLY A 18 9.10 2.06 7.18
C GLY A 18 10.11 2.14 6.07
N THR A 19 10.07 1.18 5.16
CA THR A 19 10.94 1.18 3.99
C THR A 19 10.08 1.51 2.80
N THR A 20 10.45 2.53 2.06
CA THR A 20 9.63 2.99 0.94
C THR A 20 10.33 2.87 -0.40
N TYR A 21 11.51 2.27 -0.45
CA TYR A 21 12.22 2.12 -1.71
C TYR A 21 12.99 0.81 -1.72
N PHE A 22 12.69 -0.02 -2.71
CA PHE A 22 13.39 -1.29 -2.92
C PHE A 22 13.98 -1.25 -4.31
N LYS A 23 15.24 -1.58 -4.43
CA LYS A 23 15.86 -1.53 -5.74
C LYS A 23 16.71 -2.75 -5.98
N PRO A 24 16.87 -3.14 -7.24
CA PRO A 24 17.80 -4.20 -7.58
C PRO A 24 19.21 -3.79 -7.22
N ALA A 25 19.97 -4.72 -6.69
CA ALA A 25 21.36 -4.44 -6.34
C ALA A 25 22.19 -4.24 -7.60
N GLY A 26 23.18 -3.39 -7.50
CA GLY A 26 24.13 -3.23 -8.59
C GLY A 26 23.73 -2.31 -9.72
N ILE A 27 22.53 -1.74 -9.65
CA ILE A 27 22.07 -0.84 -10.70
C ILE A 27 21.98 0.56 -10.12
N ARG A 28 22.55 1.52 -10.82
CA ARG A 28 22.53 2.89 -10.35
C ARG A 28 21.13 3.47 -10.41
N MET A 29 20.81 4.30 -9.44
CA MET A 29 19.48 4.89 -9.38
C MET A 29 19.17 5.71 -10.62
N THR A 30 20.16 6.31 -11.23
CA THR A 30 19.92 7.11 -12.44
C THR A 30 19.50 6.25 -13.62
N GLU A 31 19.71 4.94 -13.55
CA GLU A 31 19.38 4.05 -14.63
C GLU A 31 18.15 3.19 -14.32
N LEU A 32 17.57 3.37 -13.13
CA LEU A 32 16.48 2.53 -12.72
C LEU A 32 15.15 3.09 -13.17
N LYS A 33 14.30 2.22 -13.65
CA LYS A 33 12.91 2.56 -13.80
C LYS A 33 12.22 2.15 -12.53
N GLU A 34 11.08 2.75 -12.26
CA GLU A 34 10.38 2.51 -11.02
C GLU A 34 8.98 2.03 -11.25
N SER A 35 8.53 1.16 -10.36
CA SER A 35 7.13 0.77 -10.27
C SER A 35 6.64 1.40 -8.97
N VAL A 36 5.64 2.26 -9.07
CA VAL A 36 5.16 2.99 -7.89
C VAL A 36 4.01 2.21 -7.26
N LEU A 37 4.25 1.73 -6.06
CA LEU A 37 3.25 1.02 -5.30
C LEU A 37 2.62 2.00 -4.32
N LEU A 38 1.33 2.22 -4.45
CA LEU A 38 0.65 3.17 -3.57
C LEU A 38 0.55 2.60 -2.16
N VAL A 39 0.45 3.47 -1.18
CA VAL A 39 0.42 3.02 0.21
C VAL A 39 -0.79 2.14 0.51
N ASP A 40 -1.94 2.44 -0.09
CA ASP A 40 -3.10 1.57 0.09
C ASP A 40 -2.90 0.22 -0.58
N GLU A 41 -2.16 0.18 -1.70
CA GLU A 41 -1.81 -1.08 -2.33
C GLU A 41 -0.85 -1.88 -1.46
N PHE A 42 0.09 -1.17 -0.83
CA PHE A 42 1.01 -1.79 0.11
C PHE A 42 0.22 -2.45 1.26
N GLU A 43 -0.79 -1.75 1.78
CA GLU A 43 -1.60 -2.30 2.86
C GLU A 43 -2.38 -3.54 2.40
N ALA A 44 -2.90 -3.51 1.18
CA ALA A 44 -3.62 -4.66 0.66
C ALA A 44 -2.71 -5.89 0.62
N VAL A 45 -1.47 -5.71 0.17
CA VAL A 45 -0.52 -6.80 0.12
C VAL A 45 -0.17 -7.28 1.52
N ARG A 46 0.00 -6.34 2.45
CA ARG A 46 0.32 -6.70 3.82
C ARG A 46 -0.77 -7.58 4.42
N LEU A 47 -2.02 -7.14 4.28
CA LEU A 47 -3.12 -7.87 4.89
C LEU A 47 -3.39 -9.21 4.21
N LYS A 48 -3.41 -9.21 2.90
CA LYS A 48 -3.80 -10.41 2.16
C LYS A 48 -2.66 -11.39 2.00
N ASP A 49 -1.53 -10.92 1.55
CA ASP A 49 -0.45 -11.81 1.14
C ASP A 49 0.55 -12.10 2.25
N LEU A 50 0.80 -11.14 3.13
CA LEU A 50 1.70 -11.39 4.22
C LEU A 50 0.98 -12.01 5.42
N LEU A 51 -0.14 -11.42 5.82
CA LEU A 51 -0.87 -11.91 6.98
C LEU A 51 -1.84 -13.03 6.64
N GLY A 52 -2.18 -13.19 5.38
CA GLY A 52 -3.03 -14.30 4.96
C GLY A 52 -4.50 -14.15 5.31
N LEU A 53 -4.97 -12.93 5.48
CA LEU A 53 -6.37 -12.72 5.84
C LEU A 53 -7.28 -12.96 4.65
N GLU A 54 -8.53 -13.32 4.93
CA GLU A 54 -9.51 -13.47 3.88
C GLU A 54 -9.81 -12.12 3.25
N GLN A 55 -10.13 -12.13 1.97
CA GLN A 55 -10.38 -10.91 1.22
C GLN A 55 -11.45 -10.05 1.87
N GLU A 56 -12.49 -10.70 2.35
CA GLU A 56 -13.58 -10.02 3.01
C GLU A 56 -13.09 -9.28 4.26
N GLU A 57 -12.25 -9.93 5.04
CA GLU A 57 -11.71 -9.34 6.23
C GLU A 57 -10.77 -8.17 5.90
N CYS A 58 -9.99 -8.33 4.84
CA CYS A 58 -9.10 -7.25 4.40
C CYS A 58 -9.91 -6.01 4.03
N ALA A 59 -11.00 -6.22 3.30
CA ALA A 59 -11.85 -5.11 2.86
C ALA A 59 -12.42 -4.38 4.07
N VAL A 60 -12.89 -5.13 5.06
CA VAL A 60 -13.43 -4.52 6.27
C VAL A 60 -12.38 -3.68 6.97
N LYS A 61 -11.17 -4.22 7.11
CA LYS A 61 -10.10 -3.49 7.79
C LYS A 61 -9.72 -2.21 7.06
N MET A 62 -9.77 -2.22 5.76
CA MET A 62 -9.43 -1.05 4.96
C MET A 62 -10.63 -0.13 4.73
N ARG A 63 -11.80 -0.55 5.17
CA ARG A 63 -13.05 0.22 5.03
C ARG A 63 -13.39 0.48 3.58
N ILE A 64 -13.29 -0.55 2.78
CA ILE A 64 -13.66 -0.49 1.37
C ILE A 64 -14.49 -1.73 1.06
N SER A 65 -15.15 -1.71 -0.09
CA SER A 65 -15.93 -2.87 -0.51
C SER A 65 -15.02 -3.99 -0.97
N GLN A 66 -15.54 -5.21 -0.98
CA GLN A 66 -14.75 -6.33 -1.48
C GLN A 66 -14.32 -6.15 -2.93
N PRO A 67 -15.20 -5.72 -3.84
CA PRO A 67 -14.73 -5.51 -5.22
C PRO A 67 -13.63 -4.47 -5.31
N THR A 68 -13.71 -3.42 -4.49
CA THR A 68 -12.65 -2.41 -4.47
C THR A 68 -11.36 -3.02 -3.97
N PHE A 69 -11.44 -3.83 -2.91
CA PHE A 69 -10.24 -4.49 -2.40
C PHE A 69 -9.66 -5.43 -3.45
N HIS A 70 -10.52 -6.15 -4.15
CA HIS A 70 -10.05 -7.09 -5.17
C HIS A 70 -9.26 -6.36 -6.25
N ARG A 71 -9.78 -5.24 -6.72
CA ARG A 71 -9.05 -4.46 -7.73
C ARG A 71 -7.74 -3.93 -7.18
N LEU A 72 -7.76 -3.52 -5.91
CA LEU A 72 -6.58 -2.96 -5.27
C LEU A 72 -5.46 -4.01 -5.16
N ILE A 73 -5.80 -5.21 -4.72
CA ILE A 73 -4.79 -6.24 -4.55
C ILE A 73 -4.24 -6.71 -5.89
N LEU A 74 -5.09 -6.76 -6.92
CA LEU A 74 -4.61 -7.14 -8.24
C LEU A 74 -3.66 -6.09 -8.80
N SER A 75 -3.99 -4.83 -8.60
CA SER A 75 -3.13 -3.74 -9.04
C SER A 75 -1.79 -3.80 -8.31
N ALA A 76 -1.83 -4.01 -7.00
CA ALA A 76 -0.62 -4.10 -6.20
C ALA A 76 0.27 -5.24 -6.68
N ARG A 77 -0.33 -6.40 -6.89
CA ARG A 77 0.44 -7.57 -7.31
C ARG A 77 1.07 -7.37 -8.68
N ARG A 78 0.34 -6.73 -9.60
CA ARG A 78 0.88 -6.46 -10.92
C ARG A 78 2.09 -5.54 -10.84
N LYS A 79 2.02 -4.52 -10.00
CA LYS A 79 3.14 -3.59 -9.86
C LYS A 79 4.37 -4.26 -9.28
N ILE A 80 4.17 -5.14 -8.30
CA ILE A 80 5.27 -5.87 -7.71
C ILE A 80 5.85 -6.84 -8.73
N ALA A 81 5.01 -7.54 -9.45
CA ALA A 81 5.47 -8.47 -10.47
C ALA A 81 6.23 -7.74 -11.57
N ASP A 82 5.75 -6.59 -11.98
CA ASP A 82 6.44 -5.77 -12.99
C ASP A 82 7.84 -5.40 -12.52
N ALA A 83 7.96 -5.02 -11.26
CA ALA A 83 9.25 -4.64 -10.73
C ALA A 83 10.21 -5.83 -10.71
N ILE A 84 9.72 -6.97 -10.27
CA ILE A 84 10.58 -8.15 -10.14
C ILE A 84 10.97 -8.68 -11.52
N VAL A 85 9.99 -8.79 -12.42
CA VAL A 85 10.26 -9.37 -13.72
C VAL A 85 11.14 -8.47 -14.57
N ASN A 86 10.91 -7.18 -14.49
CA ASN A 86 11.60 -6.23 -15.35
C ASN A 86 12.75 -5.48 -14.66
N GLY A 87 13.08 -5.86 -13.43
CA GLY A 87 14.21 -5.28 -12.74
C GLY A 87 14.04 -3.82 -12.39
N LYS A 88 12.84 -3.43 -12.01
CA LYS A 88 12.58 -2.04 -11.63
C LYS A 88 12.66 -1.88 -10.13
N ALA A 89 12.86 -0.65 -9.69
CA ALA A 89 12.75 -0.36 -8.27
C ALA A 89 11.27 -0.27 -7.91
N ILE A 90 10.96 -0.51 -6.65
CA ILE A 90 9.61 -0.30 -6.13
C ILE A 90 9.67 0.91 -5.21
N ARG A 91 8.90 1.93 -5.55
CA ARG A 91 8.78 3.12 -4.71
C ARG A 91 7.38 3.10 -4.09
N ILE A 92 7.32 3.19 -2.77
CA ILE A 92 6.04 3.15 -2.06
C ILE A 92 5.67 4.57 -1.65
N GLU A 93 4.67 5.13 -2.29
CA GLU A 93 4.25 6.49 -1.96
C GLU A 93 2.90 6.79 -2.57
N GLY A 94 2.21 7.74 -1.99
CA GLY A 94 0.96 8.22 -2.56
C GLY A 94 -0.20 7.30 -2.29
N GLY A 95 -1.30 7.57 -2.96
CA GLY A 95 -2.49 6.78 -2.81
C GLY A 95 -3.53 7.47 -1.94
N ASN A 96 -4.68 6.86 -1.88
CA ASN A 96 -5.81 7.42 -1.14
C ASN A 96 -5.98 6.66 0.16
N TYR A 97 -5.32 7.13 1.22
CA TYR A 97 -5.31 6.38 2.46
C TYR A 97 -5.25 7.30 3.67
N LYS A 98 -5.54 6.73 4.82
CA LYS A 98 -5.40 7.40 6.10
C LYS A 98 -4.83 6.37 7.07
N ILE A 99 -3.76 6.74 7.77
CA ILE A 99 -3.17 5.86 8.74
C ILE A 99 -4.10 5.77 9.92
N ARG A 100 -4.37 4.55 10.39
CA ARG A 100 -5.22 4.35 11.51
C ARG A 100 -4.61 4.99 12.75
N ALA A 101 -5.41 5.75 13.45
CA ALA A 101 -4.91 6.37 14.65
C ALA A 101 -4.60 5.30 15.67
N ILE A 102 -3.45 5.35 16.23
CA ILE A 102 -3.06 4.42 17.21
C ILE A 102 -2.97 5.11 18.48
N LYS A 103 -3.55 4.57 19.46
CA LYS A 103 -3.51 5.20 20.60
C LYS A 103 -2.20 5.15 21.03
N ARG A 104 -1.58 5.90 21.17
CA ARG A 104 -0.40 5.88 21.39
C ARG A 104 0.04 5.63 22.46
N LEU A 105 0.08 5.27 22.89
CA LEU A 105 0.48 4.96 23.87
C LEU A 105 1.74 4.85 23.80
N GLY A 106 2.08 5.24 23.81
CA GLY A 106 3.16 5.20 23.77
C GLY A 106 3.99 4.65 22.94
N TRP A 107 4.14 4.81 22.44
CA TRP A 107 4.89 4.29 21.66
C TRP A 107 5.84 4.83 21.14
N ARG A 108 6.07 5.23 21.48
CA ARG A 108 6.76 5.59 21.40
C ARG A 108 7.47 5.57 20.70
N HIS A 109 7.62 5.82 20.66
CA HIS A 109 8.12 5.71 20.16
C HIS A 109 8.64 5.50 19.40
N GLY A 110 8.68 5.32 19.22
CA GLY A 110 8.95 5.10 18.68
C GLY A 110 9.65 4.50 18.07
N LYS A 111 9.78 4.31 18.14
CA LYS A 111 10.34 3.80 17.88
C LYS A 111 10.45 3.06 17.12
N ARG A 112 10.48 2.91 16.78
CA ARG A 112 10.49 2.25 16.28
C ARG A 112 10.87 1.72 15.74
N VAL A 113 10.94 1.55 15.58
CA VAL A 113 11.24 1.19 15.28
C VAL A 113 11.39 1.06 14.94
#